data_c6dabcdd85528785b0200dedba0e897b
#
_entry.id   c6dabcdd85528785b0200dedba0e897b
#
_cell.length_a   1.000
_cell.length_b   1.000
_cell.length_c   1.000
_cell.angle_alpha   90.00
_cell.angle_beta   90.00
_cell.angle_gamma   90.00
#
_symmetry.space_group_name_H-M   'P 1'
#
loop_
_entity.id
_entity.type
_entity.pdbx_description
1 polymer ?
#
loop_
_entity_poly.entity_id
_entity_poly.type
_entity_poly.pdbx_seq_one_letter_code
_entity_poly.pdbx_strand_id
1 'polypeptide(L)'
;MNRNDLDRRLRELSIYSDFYYRKELKALVQLIGDGEQLNCVLTGVHEGNRKMLAVTDRRLIIIFAAALSAGDIKVIRREAVSEYRFERKLLFSKLSFSTSSGASFEFTNTQGSLKALFEWAMQQPLPEMD
;
A
#
# COMPACT_ATOMS: atom_id res chain seq x y z
N MET A 1 -15.63 -4.49 -1.57
CA MET A 1 -14.92 -4.98 -2.79
C MET A 1 -14.89 -6.49 -2.75
N ASN A 2 -15.13 -7.17 -3.84
CA ASN A 2 -14.95 -8.63 -3.92
C ASN A 2 -13.61 -8.95 -4.61
N ARG A 3 -13.23 -10.23 -4.65
CA ARG A 3 -11.95 -10.64 -5.23
C ARG A 3 -11.87 -10.35 -6.73
N ASN A 4 -12.96 -10.49 -7.45
CA ASN A 4 -12.96 -10.20 -8.89
C ASN A 4 -12.73 -8.73 -9.17
N ASP A 5 -13.31 -7.84 -8.36
CA ASP A 5 -13.07 -6.41 -8.46
C ASP A 5 -11.61 -6.07 -8.16
N LEU A 6 -11.04 -6.71 -7.14
CA LEU A 6 -9.63 -6.52 -6.78
C LEU A 6 -8.73 -6.98 -7.93
N ASP A 7 -8.96 -8.17 -8.48
CA ASP A 7 -8.16 -8.70 -9.57
C ASP A 7 -8.23 -7.80 -10.80
N ARG A 8 -9.43 -7.29 -11.12
CA ARG A 8 -9.60 -6.33 -12.22
C ARG A 8 -8.78 -5.07 -11.98
N ARG A 9 -8.83 -4.55 -10.76
CA ARG A 9 -8.08 -3.33 -10.42
C ARG A 9 -6.56 -3.55 -10.51
N LEU A 10 -6.07 -4.69 -10.04
CA LEU A 10 -4.65 -5.03 -10.16
C LEU A 10 -4.22 -5.11 -11.63
N ARG A 11 -5.09 -5.61 -12.52
CA ARG A 11 -4.80 -5.63 -13.97
C ARG A 11 -4.80 -4.23 -14.55
N GLU A 12 -5.73 -3.38 -14.15
CA GLU A 12 -5.75 -1.97 -14.58
C GLU A 12 -4.47 -1.25 -14.19
N LEU A 13 -3.94 -1.56 -13.01
CA LEU A 13 -2.69 -0.98 -12.51
C LEU A 13 -1.44 -1.67 -13.06
N SER A 14 -1.61 -2.73 -13.86
CA SER A 14 -0.52 -3.53 -14.46
C SER A 14 0.36 -4.23 -13.41
N ILE A 15 -0.23 -4.63 -12.28
CA ILE A 15 0.50 -5.29 -11.20
C ILE A 15 -0.12 -6.64 -10.80
N TYR A 16 -1.09 -7.15 -11.56
CA TYR A 16 -1.76 -8.40 -11.23
C TYR A 16 -0.78 -9.57 -11.12
N SER A 17 0.12 -9.73 -12.09
CA SER A 17 1.07 -10.84 -12.09
C SER A 17 2.06 -10.81 -10.93
N ASP A 18 2.31 -9.64 -10.37
CA ASP A 18 3.25 -9.47 -9.27
C ASP A 18 2.63 -9.82 -7.91
N PHE A 19 1.31 -9.74 -7.77
CA PHE A 19 0.67 -9.82 -6.45
C PHE A 19 -0.49 -10.81 -6.35
N TYR A 20 -0.99 -11.40 -7.45
CA TYR A 20 -2.19 -12.25 -7.44
C TYR A 20 -2.13 -13.41 -6.44
N TYR A 21 -0.93 -13.92 -6.15
CA TYR A 21 -0.71 -15.06 -5.25
C TYR A 21 -0.55 -14.67 -3.79
N ARG A 22 -0.52 -13.38 -3.47
CA ARG A 22 -0.22 -12.91 -2.12
C ARG A 22 -1.41 -13.13 -1.20
N LYS A 23 -1.12 -13.68 -0.01
CA LYS A 23 -2.15 -13.97 1.01
C LYS A 23 -2.80 -12.70 1.56
N GLU A 24 -2.07 -11.61 1.58
CA GLU A 24 -2.55 -10.32 2.07
C GLU A 24 -3.77 -9.82 1.30
N LEU A 25 -3.97 -10.26 0.07
CA LEU A 25 -5.10 -9.83 -0.74
C LEU A 25 -6.45 -10.24 -0.15
N LYS A 26 -6.50 -11.33 0.62
CA LYS A 26 -7.73 -11.74 1.31
C LYS A 26 -8.17 -10.69 2.33
N ALA A 27 -7.21 -10.17 3.10
CA ALA A 27 -7.50 -9.11 4.06
C ALA A 27 -7.86 -7.81 3.33
N LEU A 28 -7.17 -7.51 2.24
CA LEU A 28 -7.40 -6.28 1.49
C LEU A 28 -8.81 -6.22 0.93
N VAL A 29 -9.34 -7.33 0.41
CA VAL A 29 -10.73 -7.43 -0.07
C VAL A 29 -11.73 -7.02 1.01
N GLN A 30 -11.48 -7.42 2.26
CA GLN A 30 -12.38 -7.10 3.37
C GLN A 30 -12.21 -5.67 3.89
N LEU A 31 -11.02 -5.11 3.74
CA LEU A 31 -10.69 -3.79 4.29
C LEU A 31 -11.13 -2.64 3.40
N ILE A 32 -11.07 -2.82 2.08
CA ILE A 32 -11.43 -1.75 1.15
C ILE A 32 -12.94 -1.58 1.14
N GLY A 33 -13.37 -0.37 1.45
CA GLY A 33 -14.80 -0.03 1.51
C GLY A 33 -15.40 0.30 0.15
N ASP A 34 -16.72 0.40 0.12
CA ASP A 34 -17.44 0.80 -1.08
C ASP A 34 -17.05 2.23 -1.47
N GLY A 35 -16.76 2.42 -2.75
CA GLY A 35 -16.33 3.72 -3.26
C GLY A 35 -14.87 4.07 -2.98
N GLU A 36 -14.17 3.23 -2.24
CA GLU A 36 -12.73 3.40 -2.01
C GLU A 36 -11.95 2.78 -3.18
N GLN A 37 -11.02 3.52 -3.75
CA GLN A 37 -10.26 3.08 -4.91
C GLN A 37 -8.82 2.70 -4.53
N LEU A 38 -8.43 1.47 -4.84
CA LEU A 38 -7.05 1.01 -4.69
C LEU A 38 -6.19 1.60 -5.80
N ASN A 39 -5.08 2.26 -5.45
CA ASN A 39 -4.21 2.93 -6.41
C ASN A 39 -2.80 2.34 -6.49
N CYS A 40 -2.36 1.62 -5.47
CA CYS A 40 -1.04 0.97 -5.50
C CYS A 40 -0.99 -0.17 -4.47
N VAL A 41 -0.25 -1.20 -4.80
CA VAL A 41 0.12 -2.26 -3.87
C VAL A 41 1.62 -2.48 -4.04
N LEU A 42 2.34 -2.60 -2.95
CA LEU A 42 3.73 -3.02 -2.98
C LEU A 42 4.04 -3.86 -1.73
N THR A 43 5.17 -4.53 -1.73
CA THR A 43 5.64 -5.25 -0.55
C THR A 43 7.05 -4.80 -0.21
N GLY A 44 7.42 -4.94 1.05
CA GLY A 44 8.76 -4.63 1.52
C GLY A 44 8.95 -5.11 2.94
N VAL A 45 10.16 -4.98 3.44
CA VAL A 45 10.48 -5.35 4.82
C VAL A 45 10.26 -4.14 5.72
N HIS A 46 9.40 -4.29 6.69
CA HIS A 46 9.08 -3.28 7.69
C HIS A 46 9.11 -3.92 9.08
N GLU A 47 9.89 -3.35 9.99
CA GLU A 47 10.06 -3.89 11.33
C GLU A 47 10.47 -5.38 11.31
N GLY A 48 11.40 -5.73 10.42
CA GLY A 48 11.96 -7.07 10.34
C GLY A 48 11.12 -8.10 9.60
N ASN A 49 9.94 -7.77 9.11
CA ASN A 49 9.05 -8.70 8.42
C ASN A 49 8.61 -8.14 7.06
N ARG A 50 8.44 -9.05 6.09
CA ARG A 50 7.87 -8.65 4.82
C ARG A 50 6.38 -8.40 4.98
N LYS A 51 5.95 -7.23 4.57
CA LYS A 51 4.56 -6.79 4.69
C LYS A 51 4.09 -6.20 3.37
N MET A 52 2.78 -6.16 3.19
CA MET A 52 2.17 -5.48 2.05
C MET A 52 1.75 -4.07 2.48
N LEU A 53 2.03 -3.11 1.60
CA LEU A 53 1.50 -1.75 1.72
C LEU A 53 0.52 -1.54 0.57
N ALA A 54 -0.72 -1.22 0.89
CA ALA A 54 -1.73 -0.82 -0.08
C ALA A 54 -2.00 0.67 0.08
N VAL A 55 -2.09 1.37 -1.03
CA VAL A 55 -2.43 2.80 -1.07
C VAL A 55 -3.77 2.94 -1.77
N THR A 56 -4.74 3.50 -1.09
CA THR A 56 -6.04 3.84 -1.67
C THR A 56 -6.16 5.34 -1.84
N ASP A 57 -7.28 5.79 -2.37
CA ASP A 57 -7.58 7.22 -2.45
C ASP A 57 -7.78 7.87 -1.07
N ARG A 58 -7.90 7.06 -0.01
CA ARG A 58 -8.23 7.53 1.36
C ARG A 58 -7.16 7.23 2.39
N ARG A 59 -6.41 6.12 2.23
CA ARG A 59 -5.54 5.62 3.31
C ARG A 59 -4.42 4.74 2.79
N LEU A 60 -3.43 4.54 3.65
CA LEU A 60 -2.39 3.53 3.48
C LEU A 60 -2.70 2.39 4.45
N ILE A 61 -2.62 1.16 3.97
CA ILE A 61 -2.93 -0.04 4.75
C ILE A 61 -1.70 -0.94 4.74
N ILE A 62 -1.18 -1.24 5.94
CA ILE A 62 -0.03 -2.13 6.11
C ILE A 62 -0.55 -3.47 6.64
N ILE A 63 -0.27 -4.55 5.92
CA ILE A 63 -0.77 -5.88 6.22
C ILE A 63 0.40 -6.85 6.40
N PHE A 64 0.45 -7.52 7.55
CA PHE A 64 1.38 -8.61 7.81
C PHE A 64 0.62 -9.93 7.71
N ALA A 65 0.91 -10.74 6.66
CA ALA A 65 0.13 -11.94 6.35
C ALA A 65 0.32 -13.09 7.30
N ALA A 66 1.49 -13.17 7.98
CA ALA A 66 1.84 -14.37 8.75
C ALA A 66 0.90 -14.65 9.93
N ALA A 67 0.24 -13.63 10.47
CA ALA A 67 -0.63 -13.79 11.62
C ALA A 67 -2.07 -13.29 11.40
N LEU A 68 -2.34 -12.51 10.38
CA LEU A 68 -3.68 -12.04 9.95
C LEU A 68 -4.67 -11.76 11.08
N SER A 69 -4.20 -11.24 12.21
CA SER A 69 -5.07 -10.75 13.27
C SER A 69 -5.26 -9.23 13.11
N ALA A 70 -6.23 -8.66 13.80
CA ALA A 70 -6.49 -7.23 13.76
C ALA A 70 -5.28 -6.40 14.15
N GLY A 71 -4.39 -6.93 15.00
CA GLY A 71 -3.15 -6.27 15.40
C GLY A 71 -2.07 -6.22 14.32
N ASP A 72 -2.23 -7.02 13.27
CA ASP A 72 -1.25 -7.10 12.17
C ASP A 72 -1.65 -6.23 10.98
N ILE A 73 -2.68 -5.42 11.15
CA ILE A 73 -3.16 -4.49 10.13
C ILE A 73 -3.04 -3.09 10.72
N LYS A 74 -2.30 -2.22 10.02
CA LYS A 74 -2.17 -0.82 10.42
C LYS A 74 -2.74 0.06 9.32
N VAL A 75 -3.55 1.03 9.72
CA VAL A 75 -4.19 1.95 8.80
C VAL A 75 -3.72 3.36 9.10
N ILE A 76 -3.27 4.07 8.06
CA ILE A 76 -2.85 5.46 8.15
C ILE A 76 -3.69 6.25 7.15
N ARG A 77 -4.36 7.31 7.59
CA ARG A 77 -5.12 8.18 6.71
C ARG A 77 -4.14 8.86 5.75
N ARG A 78 -4.50 8.93 4.47
CA ARG A 78 -3.59 9.50 3.47
C ARG A 78 -3.30 10.97 3.73
N GLU A 79 -4.28 11.73 4.22
CA GLU A 79 -4.08 13.14 4.57
C GLU A 79 -3.15 13.34 5.76
N ALA A 80 -2.91 12.31 6.57
CA ALA A 80 -1.97 12.39 7.69
C ALA A 80 -0.51 12.25 7.25
N VAL A 81 -0.25 11.75 6.04
CA VAL A 81 1.12 11.62 5.53
C VAL A 81 1.64 12.99 5.15
N SER A 82 2.66 13.47 5.87
CA SER A 82 3.25 14.78 5.65
C SER A 82 4.37 14.75 4.63
N GLU A 83 5.12 13.67 4.58
CA GLU A 83 6.18 13.49 3.58
C GLU A 83 6.35 12.02 3.24
N TYR A 84 6.83 11.76 2.03
CA TYR A 84 7.17 10.41 1.59
C TYR A 84 8.36 10.49 0.63
N ARG A 85 9.13 9.39 0.58
CA ARG A 85 10.29 9.30 -0.28
C ARG A 85 10.45 7.85 -0.75
N PHE A 86 10.53 7.65 -2.06
CA PHE A 86 10.81 6.35 -2.65
C PHE A 86 12.17 6.44 -3.35
N GLU A 87 13.18 5.76 -2.79
CA GLU A 87 14.52 5.72 -3.33
C GLU A 87 14.74 4.43 -4.10
N ARG A 88 14.97 4.56 -5.41
CA ARG A 88 15.30 3.43 -6.26
C ARG A 88 16.81 3.32 -6.35
N LYS A 89 17.38 2.28 -5.70
CA LYS A 89 18.82 2.03 -5.67
C LYS A 89 19.18 0.84 -6.55
N LEU A 90 20.48 0.67 -6.83
CA LEU A 90 20.96 -0.36 -7.74
C LEU A 90 20.60 -1.77 -7.27
N LEU A 91 20.79 -2.07 -5.98
CA LEU A 91 20.59 -3.40 -5.41
C LEU A 91 19.24 -3.56 -4.69
N PHE A 92 18.65 -2.48 -4.22
CA PHE A 92 17.38 -2.52 -3.50
C PHE A 92 16.71 -1.16 -3.57
N SER A 93 15.42 -1.14 -3.28
CA SER A 93 14.65 0.10 -3.20
C SER A 93 14.12 0.28 -1.78
N LYS A 94 13.93 1.53 -1.38
CA LYS A 94 13.50 1.88 -0.05
C LYS A 94 12.39 2.92 -0.13
N LEU A 95 11.31 2.65 0.60
CA LEU A 95 10.21 3.60 0.76
C LEU A 95 10.17 4.04 2.21
N SER A 96 10.08 5.35 2.43
CA SER A 96 9.84 5.90 3.75
C SER A 96 8.75 6.95 3.69
N PHE A 97 7.96 7.05 4.74
CA PHE A 97 6.98 8.12 4.89
C PHE A 97 6.78 8.43 6.36
N SER A 98 6.35 9.65 6.61
CA SER A 98 6.06 10.11 7.98
C SER A 98 4.73 10.84 8.02
N THR A 99 4.14 10.86 9.21
CA THR A 99 2.85 11.51 9.45
C THR A 99 3.03 12.82 10.19
N SER A 100 2.01 13.66 10.14
CA SER A 100 2.00 14.94 10.85
C SER A 100 2.05 14.76 12.38
N SER A 101 1.69 13.58 12.88
CA SER A 101 1.81 13.25 14.31
C SER A 101 3.22 12.82 14.73
N GLY A 102 4.17 12.71 13.78
CA GLY A 102 5.55 12.33 14.07
C GLY A 102 5.84 10.84 13.91
N ALA A 103 4.87 10.02 13.50
CA ALA A 103 5.12 8.60 13.21
C ALA A 103 5.90 8.46 11.90
N SER A 104 6.85 7.52 11.88
CA SER A 104 7.68 7.24 10.70
C SER A 104 7.60 5.76 10.35
N PHE A 105 7.61 5.49 9.03
CA PHE A 105 7.53 4.13 8.49
C PHE A 105 8.59 3.96 7.42
N GLU A 106 9.23 2.79 7.41
CA GLU A 106 10.26 2.47 6.43
C GLU A 106 10.06 1.06 5.90
N PHE A 107 10.08 0.92 4.57
CA PHE A 107 10.02 -0.37 3.89
C PHE A 107 11.28 -0.51 3.04
N THR A 108 12.05 -1.57 3.28
CA THR A 108 13.23 -1.90 2.47
C THR A 108 12.91 -3.05 1.53
N ASN A 109 13.75 -3.28 0.52
CA ASN A 109 13.55 -4.33 -0.48
C ASN A 109 12.18 -4.27 -1.15
N THR A 110 11.72 -3.05 -1.43
CA THR A 110 10.50 -2.82 -2.19
C THR A 110 10.75 -3.02 -3.69
N GLN A 111 9.67 -3.15 -4.46
CA GLN A 111 9.77 -3.27 -5.91
C GLN A 111 10.09 -1.91 -6.53
N GLY A 112 11.34 -1.73 -6.97
CA GLY A 112 11.79 -0.44 -7.53
C GLY A 112 11.01 -0.02 -8.77
N SER A 113 10.47 -0.99 -9.53
CA SER A 113 9.63 -0.71 -10.71
C SER A 113 8.31 -0.04 -10.35
N LEU A 114 7.90 -0.05 -9.08
CA LEU A 114 6.64 0.53 -8.63
C LEU A 114 6.78 1.97 -8.11
N LYS A 115 7.98 2.54 -8.21
CA LYS A 115 8.21 3.92 -7.74
C LYS A 115 7.23 4.90 -8.39
N ALA A 116 7.09 4.86 -9.71
CA ALA A 116 6.21 5.78 -10.42
C ALA A 116 4.74 5.58 -10.03
N LEU A 117 4.30 4.32 -9.88
CA LEU A 117 2.94 4.03 -9.47
C LEU A 117 2.67 4.51 -8.05
N PHE A 118 3.60 4.29 -7.13
CA PHE A 118 3.46 4.76 -5.75
C PHE A 118 3.35 6.28 -5.70
N GLU A 119 4.23 6.98 -6.40
CA GLU A 119 4.22 8.45 -6.42
C GLU A 119 2.93 8.98 -7.03
N TRP A 120 2.47 8.35 -8.11
CA TRP A 120 1.18 8.69 -8.71
C TRP A 120 0.03 8.50 -7.71
N ALA A 121 0.03 7.36 -6.98
CA ALA A 121 -1.01 7.05 -5.99
C ALA A 121 -1.05 8.09 -4.87
N MET A 122 0.13 8.53 -4.40
CA MET A 122 0.21 9.53 -3.34
C MET A 122 -0.19 10.93 -3.80
N GLN A 123 -0.16 11.19 -5.10
CA GLN A 123 -0.51 12.50 -5.67
C GLN A 123 -1.97 12.60 -6.09
N GLN A 124 -2.73 11.51 -6.01
CA GLN A 124 -4.15 11.55 -6.36
C GLN A 124 -4.93 12.44 -5.39
N PRO A 125 -5.94 13.17 -5.87
CA PRO A 125 -6.74 14.02 -4.99
C PRO A 125 -7.40 13.19 -3.88
N LEU A 126 -7.50 13.77 -2.70
CA LEU A 126 -8.31 13.19 -1.64
C LEU A 126 -9.77 13.25 -2.04
N PRO A 127 -10.59 12.23 -1.67
CA PRO A 127 -12.02 12.29 -1.98
C PRO A 127 -12.66 13.47 -1.28
N GLU A 128 -13.65 14.07 -1.95
CA GLU A 128 -14.43 15.14 -1.35
C GLU A 128 -15.19 14.61 -0.14
N MET A 129 -15.13 15.37 0.93
CA MET A 129 -15.87 15.09 2.15
C MET A 129 -17.14 15.92 2.12
N ASP A 130 -18.25 15.25 2.00
CA ASP A 130 -19.57 15.92 2.10
C ASP A 130 -19.90 16.28 3.53
#